data_bd0b984547e79de60e845ef089667888
#
_entry.id   bd0b984547e79de60e845ef089667888
#
_cell.length_a   1.000
_cell.length_b   1.000
_cell.length_c   1.000
_cell.angle_alpha   90.00
_cell.angle_beta   90.00
_cell.angle_gamma   90.00
#
_symmetry.space_group_name_H-M   'P 1'
#
loop_
_entity.id
_entity.type
_entity.pdbx_description
1 polymer ?
#
loop_
_entity_poly.entity_id
_entity_poly.type
_entity_poly.pdbx_seq_one_letter_code
_entity_poly.pdbx_strand_id
1 'polypeptide(L)'
;TELMELLGGIAAILRPIFMGMVIAFLLLPVHRWILSLLISITPDTWSKRPKLQTCLNCLAILLSLVFAILVIYILMAMVIPQVWQSIVDLVVAIPSYIEDLQSWLQTFLEDNPEVQAAVLSAYASATASLEQWLTAEILPNLQSVSTMLEWIRTDLLPNLTGVVSGVSAIVVATMALIKDLIIAVIVSAYLLARKDMLAAQCKKILYSLLPTRVSDLLVQEARRAYRIMSGYITGSLIVSFIIGIVCLIYCNLVHLPYPALIATIIGVTNVIPFFGPFIGA
;
A
#
# COMPACT_ATOMS: atom_id res chain seq x y z
N THR A 1 7.70 11.13 -31.91
CA THR A 1 7.92 11.75 -30.58
C THR A 1 6.65 12.41 -30.07
N GLU A 2 5.96 13.25 -30.84
CA GLU A 2 4.71 13.95 -30.43
C GLU A 2 3.56 13.03 -30.05
N LEU A 3 3.39 11.89 -30.74
CA LEU A 3 2.35 10.90 -30.44
C LEU A 3 2.58 10.23 -29.05
N MET A 4 3.83 9.98 -28.69
CA MET A 4 4.19 9.43 -27.37
C MET A 4 3.94 10.44 -26.25
N GLU A 5 4.21 11.72 -26.46
CA GLU A 5 3.93 12.79 -25.51
C GLU A 5 2.43 13.00 -25.31
N LEU A 6 1.64 12.97 -26.40
CA LEU A 6 0.18 13.02 -26.33
C LEU A 6 -0.40 11.80 -25.59
N LEU A 7 0.09 10.60 -25.87
CA LEU A 7 -0.33 9.38 -25.16
C LEU A 7 0.07 9.43 -23.68
N GLY A 8 1.25 9.93 -23.35
CA GLY A 8 1.71 10.16 -21.99
C GLY A 8 0.84 11.16 -21.24
N GLY A 9 0.45 12.26 -21.88
CA GLY A 9 -0.46 13.27 -21.32
C GLY A 9 -1.85 12.69 -21.03
N ILE A 10 -2.41 11.93 -21.97
CA ILE A 10 -3.69 11.24 -21.78
C ILE A 10 -3.61 10.21 -20.65
N ALA A 11 -2.54 9.42 -20.59
CA ALA A 11 -2.33 8.43 -19.53
C ALA A 11 -2.22 9.10 -18.14
N ALA A 12 -1.55 10.25 -18.05
CA ALA A 12 -1.43 11.00 -16.80
C ALA A 12 -2.79 11.52 -16.30
N ILE A 13 -3.65 11.99 -17.21
CA ILE A 13 -5.01 12.45 -16.87
C ILE A 13 -5.91 11.28 -16.48
N LEU A 14 -5.75 10.13 -17.13
CA LEU A 14 -6.58 8.94 -16.87
C LEU A 14 -6.13 8.20 -15.60
N ARG A 15 -4.90 8.36 -15.14
CA ARG A 15 -4.34 7.67 -13.97
C ARG A 15 -5.21 7.78 -12.72
N PRO A 16 -5.63 8.97 -12.24
CA PRO A 16 -6.50 9.07 -11.06
C PRO A 16 -7.89 8.48 -11.29
N ILE A 17 -8.39 8.48 -12.53
CA ILE A 17 -9.68 7.86 -12.88
C ILE A 17 -9.60 6.34 -12.76
N PHE A 18 -8.54 5.72 -13.29
CA PHE A 18 -8.30 4.29 -13.14
C PHE A 18 -8.09 3.90 -11.67
N MET A 19 -7.32 4.68 -10.91
CA MET A 19 -7.17 4.47 -9.46
C MET A 19 -8.53 4.56 -8.76
N GLY A 20 -9.36 5.55 -9.09
CA GLY A 20 -10.70 5.68 -8.54
C GLY A 20 -11.62 4.51 -8.89
N MET A 21 -11.49 3.96 -10.08
CA MET A 21 -12.24 2.76 -10.51
C MET A 21 -11.82 1.52 -9.70
N VAL A 22 -10.52 1.32 -9.48
CA VAL A 22 -10.00 0.23 -8.65
C VAL A 22 -10.48 0.37 -7.21
N ILE A 23 -10.38 1.57 -6.63
CA ILE A 23 -10.87 1.85 -5.27
C ILE A 23 -12.38 1.59 -5.17
N ALA A 24 -13.17 2.07 -6.13
CA ALA A 24 -14.62 1.82 -6.17
C ALA A 24 -14.93 0.32 -6.22
N PHE A 25 -14.16 -0.44 -6.99
CA PHE A 25 -14.35 -1.88 -7.13
C PHE A 25 -13.96 -2.65 -5.85
N LEU A 26 -12.88 -2.26 -5.18
CA LEU A 26 -12.48 -2.82 -3.88
C LEU A 26 -13.47 -2.48 -2.76
N LEU A 27 -14.05 -1.27 -2.79
CA LEU A 27 -15.04 -0.84 -1.82
C LEU A 27 -16.43 -1.45 -2.04
N LEU A 28 -16.68 -2.01 -3.20
CA LEU A 28 -18.00 -2.54 -3.57
C LEU A 28 -18.55 -3.59 -2.58
N PRO A 29 -17.78 -4.60 -2.12
CA PRO A 29 -18.25 -5.57 -1.13
C PRO A 29 -18.57 -4.89 0.22
N VAL A 30 -17.72 -3.97 0.68
CA VAL A 30 -17.93 -3.20 1.91
C VAL A 30 -19.19 -2.33 1.80
N HIS A 31 -19.33 -1.61 0.71
CA HIS A 31 -20.51 -0.79 0.44
C HIS A 31 -21.80 -1.62 0.42
N ARG A 32 -21.80 -2.79 -0.23
CA ARG A 32 -22.98 -3.68 -0.25
C ARG A 32 -23.33 -4.20 1.15
N TRP A 33 -22.33 -4.58 1.92
CA TRP A 33 -22.52 -5.03 3.30
C TRP A 33 -23.11 -3.93 4.18
N ILE A 34 -22.54 -2.72 4.14
CA ILE A 34 -23.05 -1.56 4.89
C ILE A 34 -24.45 -1.19 4.45
N LEU A 35 -24.72 -1.18 3.13
CA LEU A 35 -26.04 -0.86 2.61
C LEU A 35 -27.09 -1.88 3.04
N SER A 36 -26.76 -3.19 3.03
CA SER A 36 -27.66 -4.24 3.52
C SER A 36 -27.97 -4.09 5.01
N LEU A 37 -26.96 -3.68 5.79
CA LEU A 37 -27.12 -3.43 7.22
C LEU A 37 -27.98 -2.21 7.50
N LEU A 38 -27.80 -1.12 6.75
CA LEU A 38 -28.65 0.08 6.83
C LEU A 38 -30.10 -0.20 6.46
N ILE A 39 -30.33 -1.00 5.41
CA ILE A 39 -31.67 -1.40 4.99
C ILE A 39 -32.33 -2.29 6.04
N SER A 40 -31.60 -3.22 6.67
CA SER A 40 -32.16 -4.10 7.70
C SER A 40 -32.60 -3.37 8.98
N ILE A 41 -31.98 -2.23 9.29
CA ILE A 41 -32.31 -1.39 10.44
C ILE A 41 -33.50 -0.44 10.11
N THR A 42 -33.74 -0.18 8.81
CA THR A 42 -34.77 0.78 8.37
C THR A 42 -36.12 0.06 8.23
N PRO A 43 -37.25 0.60 8.78
CA PRO A 43 -38.58 0.01 8.62
C PRO A 43 -38.98 -0.15 7.16
N ASP A 44 -39.64 -1.25 6.81
CA ASP A 44 -40.03 -1.62 5.44
C ASP A 44 -40.85 -0.56 4.70
N THR A 45 -41.66 0.21 5.41
CA THR A 45 -42.48 1.31 4.86
C THR A 45 -41.65 2.48 4.37
N TRP A 46 -40.45 2.67 4.93
CA TRP A 46 -39.52 3.77 4.60
C TRP A 46 -38.55 3.36 3.50
N SER A 47 -38.13 2.14 3.48
CA SER A 47 -37.19 1.56 2.52
C SER A 47 -37.69 1.62 1.07
N LYS A 48 -39.01 1.71 0.84
CA LYS A 48 -39.64 1.77 -0.49
C LYS A 48 -39.72 3.19 -1.12
N ARG A 49 -39.34 4.24 -0.36
CA ARG A 49 -39.38 5.62 -0.89
C ARG A 49 -38.10 5.91 -1.69
N PRO A 50 -38.18 6.33 -2.98
CA PRO A 50 -37.01 6.50 -3.85
C PRO A 50 -36.01 7.56 -3.33
N LYS A 51 -36.51 8.66 -2.72
CA LYS A 51 -35.64 9.68 -2.11
C LYS A 51 -34.86 9.14 -0.91
N LEU A 52 -35.45 8.25 -0.12
CA LEU A 52 -34.81 7.67 1.05
C LEU A 52 -33.77 6.62 0.65
N GLN A 53 -34.05 5.84 -0.39
CA GLN A 53 -33.05 4.90 -0.96
C GLN A 53 -31.80 5.63 -1.47
N THR A 54 -31.99 6.79 -2.11
CA THR A 54 -30.86 7.62 -2.54
C THR A 54 -30.06 8.14 -1.33
N CYS A 55 -30.76 8.59 -0.29
CA CYS A 55 -30.11 9.05 0.95
C CYS A 55 -29.35 7.91 1.65
N LEU A 56 -29.94 6.72 1.79
CA LEU A 56 -29.30 5.54 2.35
C LEU A 56 -28.08 5.09 1.53
N ASN A 57 -28.19 5.16 0.20
CA ASN A 57 -27.05 4.84 -0.66
C ASN A 57 -25.90 5.85 -0.50
N CYS A 58 -26.19 7.16 -0.43
CA CYS A 58 -25.19 8.18 -0.15
C CYS A 58 -24.54 7.99 1.22
N LEU A 59 -25.33 7.66 2.24
CA LEU A 59 -24.82 7.37 3.58
C LEU A 59 -23.94 6.11 3.59
N ALA A 60 -24.36 5.05 2.89
CA ALA A 60 -23.56 3.83 2.75
C ALA A 60 -22.23 4.07 2.04
N ILE A 61 -22.18 4.93 1.01
CA ILE A 61 -20.94 5.31 0.33
C ILE A 61 -20.03 6.07 1.29
N LEU A 62 -20.54 7.05 2.00
CA LEU A 62 -19.77 7.84 2.96
C LEU A 62 -19.22 6.93 4.07
N LEU A 63 -20.05 6.05 4.61
CA LEU A 63 -19.64 5.11 5.66
C LEU A 63 -18.60 4.10 5.16
N SER A 64 -18.70 3.63 3.93
CA SER A 64 -17.70 2.74 3.33
C SER A 64 -16.36 3.42 3.10
N LEU A 65 -16.35 4.70 2.71
CA LEU A 65 -15.13 5.49 2.59
C LEU A 65 -14.49 5.74 3.95
N VAL A 66 -15.29 6.13 4.95
CA VAL A 66 -14.80 6.30 6.33
C VAL A 66 -14.22 4.99 6.88
N PHE A 67 -14.91 3.87 6.63
CA PHE A 67 -14.42 2.55 7.02
C PHE A 67 -13.06 2.21 6.36
N ALA A 68 -12.92 2.48 5.06
CA ALA A 68 -11.65 2.25 4.36
C ALA A 68 -10.52 3.12 4.93
N ILE A 69 -10.78 4.41 5.18
CA ILE A 69 -9.81 5.33 5.79
C ILE A 69 -9.43 4.85 7.20
N LEU A 70 -10.41 4.39 7.99
CA LEU A 70 -10.18 3.86 9.33
C LEU A 70 -9.29 2.61 9.29
N VAL A 71 -9.55 1.68 8.37
CA VAL A 71 -8.72 0.47 8.20
C VAL A 71 -7.29 0.85 7.83
N ILE A 72 -7.11 1.76 6.86
CA ILE A 72 -5.78 2.24 6.47
C ILE A 72 -5.08 2.91 7.66
N TYR A 73 -5.79 3.73 8.43
CA TYR A 73 -5.25 4.40 9.61
C TYR A 73 -4.78 3.39 10.67
N ILE A 74 -5.59 2.38 10.97
CA ILE A 74 -5.24 1.33 11.95
C ILE A 74 -3.99 0.56 11.46
N LEU A 75 -3.96 0.18 10.19
CA LEU A 75 -2.80 -0.52 9.61
C LEU A 75 -1.53 0.34 9.71
N MET A 76 -1.62 1.62 9.35
CA MET A 76 -0.49 2.55 9.45
C MET A 76 -0.04 2.76 10.89
N ALA A 77 -0.98 2.92 11.83
CA ALA A 77 -0.68 3.06 13.25
C ALA A 77 0.00 1.83 13.87
N MET A 78 -0.26 0.64 13.33
CA MET A 78 0.40 -0.60 13.75
C MET A 78 1.75 -0.79 13.08
N VAL A 79 1.87 -0.48 11.79
CA VAL A 79 3.06 -0.75 10.97
C VAL A 79 4.16 0.28 11.19
N ILE A 80 3.82 1.57 11.19
CA ILE A 80 4.82 2.66 11.27
C ILE A 80 5.73 2.52 12.51
N PRO A 81 5.21 2.30 13.74
CA PRO A 81 6.07 2.14 14.91
C PRO A 81 6.98 0.92 14.81
N GLN A 82 6.50 -0.19 14.23
CA GLN A 82 7.31 -1.41 14.10
C GLN A 82 8.38 -1.30 13.01
N VAL A 83 8.06 -0.63 11.91
CA VAL A 83 9.08 -0.30 10.89
C VAL A 83 10.17 0.57 11.51
N TRP A 84 9.77 1.58 12.30
CA TRP A 84 10.72 2.42 13.00
C TRP A 84 11.63 1.63 13.94
N GLN A 85 11.05 0.81 14.81
CA GLN A 85 11.81 -0.05 15.72
C GLN A 85 12.73 -1.00 14.96
N SER A 86 12.25 -1.60 13.86
CA SER A 86 13.07 -2.49 13.02
C SER A 86 14.29 -1.77 12.42
N ILE A 87 14.13 -0.52 12.01
CA ILE A 87 15.25 0.29 11.50
C ILE A 87 16.23 0.61 12.64
N VAL A 88 15.74 1.01 13.80
CA VAL A 88 16.59 1.31 14.96
C VAL A 88 17.36 0.07 15.38
N ASP A 89 16.68 -1.07 15.53
CA ASP A 89 17.31 -2.33 15.94
C ASP A 89 18.34 -2.81 14.90
N LEU A 90 18.06 -2.63 13.61
CA LEU A 90 19.02 -2.92 12.55
C LEU A 90 20.28 -2.05 12.69
N VAL A 91 20.12 -0.75 12.89
CA VAL A 91 21.24 0.19 13.04
C VAL A 91 22.06 -0.13 14.30
N VAL A 92 21.39 -0.44 15.41
CA VAL A 92 22.06 -0.83 16.66
C VAL A 92 22.77 -2.18 16.54
N ALA A 93 22.28 -3.10 15.70
CA ALA A 93 22.89 -4.39 15.46
C ALA A 93 24.08 -4.36 14.48
N ILE A 94 24.27 -3.28 13.70
CA ILE A 94 25.37 -3.17 12.73
C ILE A 94 26.75 -3.43 13.39
N PRO A 95 27.11 -2.85 14.55
CA PRO A 95 28.40 -3.12 15.18
C PRO A 95 28.63 -4.60 15.48
N SER A 96 27.63 -5.31 15.99
CA SER A 96 27.76 -6.75 16.26
C SER A 96 27.96 -7.58 15.00
N TYR A 97 27.27 -7.24 13.89
CA TYR A 97 27.50 -7.89 12.59
C TYR A 97 28.92 -7.62 12.04
N ILE A 98 29.46 -6.44 12.32
CA ILE A 98 30.84 -6.08 11.98
C ILE A 98 31.82 -6.99 12.76
N GLU A 99 31.64 -7.15 14.07
CA GLU A 99 32.45 -8.03 14.90
C GLU A 99 32.35 -9.51 14.45
N ASP A 100 31.15 -9.99 14.20
CA ASP A 100 30.91 -11.35 13.71
C ASP A 100 31.59 -11.60 12.36
N LEU A 101 31.52 -10.65 11.43
CA LEU A 101 32.18 -10.74 10.13
C LEU A 101 33.70 -10.73 10.29
N GLN A 102 34.26 -9.92 11.21
CA GLN A 102 35.68 -9.90 11.51
C GLN A 102 36.15 -11.25 12.04
N SER A 103 35.43 -11.84 12.98
CA SER A 103 35.79 -13.16 13.56
C SER A 103 35.73 -14.26 12.51
N TRP A 104 34.68 -14.21 11.63
CA TRP A 104 34.55 -15.14 10.52
C TRP A 104 35.70 -15.00 9.51
N LEU A 105 36.08 -13.76 9.15
CA LEU A 105 37.21 -13.48 8.25
C LEU A 105 38.54 -13.99 8.84
N GLN A 106 38.77 -13.84 10.15
CA GLN A 106 39.94 -14.35 10.82
C GLN A 106 40.03 -15.87 10.70
N THR A 107 38.93 -16.57 10.96
CA THR A 107 38.86 -18.03 10.87
C THR A 107 39.01 -18.53 9.43
N PHE A 108 38.36 -17.84 8.48
CA PHE A 108 38.39 -18.24 7.07
C PHE A 108 39.75 -18.04 6.40
N LEU A 109 40.53 -17.03 6.85
CA LEU A 109 41.83 -16.69 6.28
C LEU A 109 43.01 -17.24 7.12
N GLU A 110 42.76 -18.13 8.06
CA GLU A 110 43.78 -18.68 8.96
C GLU A 110 44.92 -19.39 8.20
N ASP A 111 44.59 -20.00 7.06
CA ASP A 111 45.55 -20.70 6.20
C ASP A 111 46.46 -19.76 5.36
N ASN A 112 46.16 -18.44 5.28
CA ASN A 112 46.91 -17.50 4.45
C ASN A 112 47.21 -16.18 5.19
N PRO A 113 48.24 -16.12 6.04
CA PRO A 113 48.47 -14.98 6.94
C PRO A 113 48.78 -13.64 6.25
N GLU A 114 49.38 -13.65 5.06
CA GLU A 114 49.67 -12.41 4.31
C GLU A 114 48.36 -11.80 3.77
N VAL A 115 47.44 -12.62 3.25
CA VAL A 115 46.13 -12.17 2.77
C VAL A 115 45.26 -11.75 3.94
N GLN A 116 45.31 -12.45 5.05
CA GLN A 116 44.61 -12.13 6.29
C GLN A 116 44.97 -10.73 6.79
N ALA A 117 46.27 -10.39 6.88
CA ALA A 117 46.70 -9.08 7.35
C ALA A 117 46.23 -7.94 6.43
N ALA A 118 46.27 -8.12 5.11
CA ALA A 118 45.82 -7.14 4.14
C ALA A 118 44.32 -6.92 4.19
N VAL A 119 43.54 -8.01 4.25
CA VAL A 119 42.06 -7.94 4.31
C VAL A 119 41.59 -7.33 5.63
N LEU A 120 42.18 -7.75 6.79
CA LEU A 120 41.82 -7.19 8.09
C LEU A 120 42.16 -5.70 8.22
N SER A 121 43.29 -5.24 7.65
CA SER A 121 43.63 -3.81 7.66
C SER A 121 42.69 -2.96 6.82
N ALA A 122 42.29 -3.45 5.64
CA ALA A 122 41.29 -2.79 4.79
C ALA A 122 39.89 -2.78 5.46
N TYR A 123 39.54 -3.89 6.10
CA TYR A 123 38.30 -4.03 6.86
C TYR A 123 38.26 -3.06 8.05
N ALA A 124 39.31 -3.01 8.87
CA ALA A 124 39.40 -2.10 10.01
C ALA A 124 39.28 -0.61 9.60
N SER A 125 39.88 -0.26 8.46
CA SER A 125 39.77 1.12 7.93
C SER A 125 38.36 1.46 7.45
N ALA A 126 37.67 0.51 6.82
CA ALA A 126 36.30 0.72 6.35
C ALA A 126 35.31 0.77 7.51
N THR A 127 35.44 -0.12 8.51
CA THR A 127 34.53 -0.20 9.66
C THR A 127 34.69 0.95 10.63
N ALA A 128 35.90 1.46 10.86
CA ALA A 128 36.13 2.62 11.72
C ALA A 128 35.39 3.88 11.22
N SER A 129 35.40 4.11 9.92
CA SER A 129 34.66 5.21 9.32
C SER A 129 33.14 5.03 9.45
N LEU A 130 32.67 3.80 9.34
CA LEU A 130 31.25 3.45 9.40
C LEU A 130 30.72 3.52 10.84
N GLU A 131 31.50 3.02 11.82
CA GLU A 131 31.19 3.12 13.24
C GLU A 131 31.17 4.59 13.72
N GLN A 132 32.13 5.40 13.29
CA GLN A 132 32.16 6.82 13.62
C GLN A 132 30.96 7.54 13.05
N TRP A 133 30.55 7.26 11.82
CA TRP A 133 29.36 7.84 11.20
C TRP A 133 28.07 7.37 11.89
N LEU A 134 27.96 6.10 12.22
CA LEU A 134 26.81 5.53 12.92
C LEU A 134 26.65 6.14 14.33
N THR A 135 27.75 6.21 15.10
CA THR A 135 27.70 6.67 16.50
C THR A 135 27.59 8.19 16.63
N ALA A 136 28.21 8.95 15.72
CA ALA A 136 28.24 10.40 15.77
C ALA A 136 27.00 11.04 15.13
N GLU A 137 26.51 10.49 14.02
CA GLU A 137 25.45 11.12 13.24
C GLU A 137 24.11 10.39 13.31
N ILE A 138 24.09 9.06 13.29
CA ILE A 138 22.84 8.31 13.16
C ILE A 138 22.19 8.01 14.49
N LEU A 139 22.90 7.36 15.42
CA LEU A 139 22.35 6.91 16.70
C LEU A 139 21.72 8.02 17.56
N PRO A 140 22.31 9.23 17.69
CA PRO A 140 21.71 10.30 18.47
C PRO A 140 20.38 10.78 17.89
N ASN A 141 20.24 10.74 16.56
CA ASN A 141 19.08 11.24 15.84
C ASN A 141 17.94 10.22 15.71
N LEU A 142 18.20 8.94 15.99
CA LEU A 142 17.20 7.89 15.99
C LEU A 142 16.38 7.78 17.29
N GLN A 143 16.74 8.54 18.34
CA GLN A 143 16.09 8.43 19.66
C GLN A 143 14.63 8.92 19.67
N SER A 144 14.21 9.75 18.71
CA SER A 144 12.81 10.13 18.54
C SER A 144 12.48 10.47 17.09
N VAL A 145 11.25 10.18 16.67
CA VAL A 145 10.74 10.49 15.31
C VAL A 145 10.78 12.00 15.02
N SER A 146 10.56 12.83 16.02
CA SER A 146 10.63 14.29 15.90
C SER A 146 12.05 14.78 15.65
N THR A 147 13.03 14.24 16.36
CA THR A 147 14.45 14.58 16.19
C THR A 147 14.95 14.14 14.83
N MET A 148 14.52 12.98 14.34
CA MET A 148 14.86 12.51 13.01
C MET A 148 14.26 13.39 11.91
N LEU A 149 12.99 13.81 12.04
CA LEU A 149 12.37 14.70 11.07
C LEU A 149 13.07 16.08 11.03
N GLU A 150 13.50 16.58 12.18
CA GLU A 150 14.31 17.80 12.27
C GLU A 150 15.70 17.60 11.64
N TRP A 151 16.38 16.51 11.93
CA TRP A 151 17.70 16.18 11.38
C TRP A 151 17.62 15.97 9.85
N ILE A 152 16.61 15.28 9.33
CA ILE A 152 16.38 15.16 7.89
C ILE A 152 16.19 16.56 7.27
N ARG A 153 15.47 17.44 7.95
CA ARG A 153 15.14 18.77 7.46
C ARG A 153 16.32 19.73 7.51
N THR A 154 17.14 19.70 8.58
CA THR A 154 18.18 20.67 8.85
C THR A 154 19.56 20.26 8.33
N ASP A 155 19.91 18.98 8.44
CA ASP A 155 21.27 18.53 8.16
C ASP A 155 21.36 17.64 6.91
N LEU A 156 20.43 16.71 6.72
CA LEU A 156 20.47 15.81 5.58
C LEU A 156 20.05 16.50 4.28
N LEU A 157 18.99 17.30 4.31
CA LEU A 157 18.49 18.02 3.12
C LEU A 157 19.49 19.07 2.57
N PRO A 158 20.16 19.93 3.37
CA PRO A 158 21.10 20.92 2.85
C PRO A 158 22.41 20.31 2.35
N ASN A 159 22.91 19.24 3.00
CA ASN A 159 24.18 18.61 2.65
C ASN A 159 24.10 17.70 1.42
N LEU A 160 22.90 17.35 1.00
CA LEU A 160 22.62 16.56 -0.19
C LEU A 160 22.46 17.42 -1.46
N THR A 161 23.27 18.48 -1.64
CA THR A 161 23.17 19.37 -2.80
C THR A 161 23.29 18.64 -4.15
N GLY A 162 23.89 17.46 -4.20
CA GLY A 162 23.84 16.54 -5.34
C GLY A 162 22.60 15.63 -5.38
N VAL A 163 21.92 15.44 -4.26
CA VAL A 163 20.72 14.61 -4.10
C VAL A 163 19.45 15.48 -4.03
N VAL A 164 19.58 16.80 -3.92
CA VAL A 164 18.45 17.76 -3.86
C VAL A 164 17.52 17.64 -5.07
N SER A 165 18.06 17.31 -6.24
CA SER A 165 17.24 16.97 -7.40
C SER A 165 16.39 15.70 -7.17
N GLY A 166 16.91 14.70 -6.44
CA GLY A 166 16.19 13.48 -6.09
C GLY A 166 15.14 13.72 -5.00
N VAL A 167 15.47 14.46 -3.95
CA VAL A 167 14.54 14.75 -2.84
C VAL A 167 13.41 15.67 -3.29
N SER A 168 13.69 16.68 -4.08
CA SER A 168 12.65 17.52 -4.68
C SER A 168 11.73 16.68 -5.58
N ALA A 169 12.29 15.74 -6.34
CA ALA A 169 11.49 14.79 -7.14
C ALA A 169 10.61 13.90 -6.26
N ILE A 170 11.11 13.41 -5.11
CA ILE A 170 10.31 12.59 -4.16
C ILE A 170 9.19 13.43 -3.54
N VAL A 171 9.45 14.66 -3.12
CA VAL A 171 8.42 15.55 -2.56
C VAL A 171 7.36 15.88 -3.61
N VAL A 172 7.77 16.24 -4.82
CA VAL A 172 6.84 16.52 -5.93
C VAL A 172 6.04 15.25 -6.30
N ALA A 173 6.70 14.08 -6.37
CA ALA A 173 6.03 12.81 -6.62
C ALA A 173 5.03 12.46 -5.52
N THR A 174 5.36 12.68 -4.26
CA THR A 174 4.47 12.44 -3.11
C THR A 174 3.27 13.38 -3.15
N MET A 175 3.46 14.67 -3.42
CA MET A 175 2.37 15.63 -3.61
C MET A 175 1.49 15.27 -4.79
N ALA A 176 2.06 14.80 -5.90
CA ALA A 176 1.31 14.31 -7.04
C ALA A 176 0.49 13.06 -6.69
N LEU A 177 1.04 12.12 -5.92
CA LEU A 177 0.33 10.94 -5.44
C LEU A 177 -0.84 11.30 -4.51
N ILE A 178 -0.63 12.24 -3.59
CA ILE A 178 -1.70 12.71 -2.69
C ILE A 178 -2.83 13.36 -3.49
N LYS A 179 -2.50 14.22 -4.44
CA LYS A 179 -3.47 14.83 -5.35
C LYS A 179 -4.25 13.76 -6.13
N ASP A 180 -3.55 12.81 -6.74
CA ASP A 180 -4.16 11.73 -7.52
C ASP A 180 -5.06 10.84 -6.64
N LEU A 181 -4.66 10.58 -5.40
CA LEU A 181 -5.45 9.81 -4.43
C LEU A 181 -6.73 10.56 -4.04
N ILE A 182 -6.68 11.86 -3.79
CA ILE A 182 -7.87 12.67 -3.49
C ILE A 182 -8.85 12.62 -4.67
N ILE A 183 -8.36 12.82 -5.90
CA ILE A 183 -9.19 12.73 -7.10
C ILE A 183 -9.76 11.31 -7.25
N ALA A 184 -8.95 10.27 -7.03
CA ALA A 184 -9.39 8.88 -7.11
C ALA A 184 -10.49 8.55 -6.09
N VAL A 185 -10.42 9.07 -4.86
CA VAL A 185 -11.47 8.92 -3.84
C VAL A 185 -12.77 9.60 -4.29
N ILE A 186 -12.70 10.82 -4.82
CA ILE A 186 -13.87 11.54 -5.35
C ILE A 186 -14.50 10.76 -6.51
N VAL A 187 -13.67 10.30 -7.46
CA VAL A 187 -14.11 9.49 -8.59
C VAL A 187 -14.74 8.17 -8.12
N SER A 188 -14.14 7.49 -7.12
CA SER A 188 -14.69 6.25 -6.56
C SER A 188 -16.07 6.46 -5.94
N ALA A 189 -16.26 7.53 -5.18
CA ALA A 189 -17.54 7.89 -4.60
C ALA A 189 -18.60 8.17 -5.69
N TYR A 190 -18.22 8.89 -6.74
CA TYR A 190 -19.09 9.15 -7.88
C TYR A 190 -19.48 7.87 -8.62
N LEU A 191 -18.51 7.00 -8.90
CA LEU A 191 -18.75 5.71 -9.55
C LEU A 191 -19.68 4.81 -8.73
N LEU A 192 -19.48 4.73 -7.41
CA LEU A 192 -20.38 3.98 -6.51
C LEU A 192 -21.80 4.57 -6.52
N ALA A 193 -21.92 5.91 -6.48
CA ALA A 193 -23.21 6.59 -6.46
C ALA A 193 -23.99 6.42 -7.77
N ARG A 194 -23.31 6.40 -8.91
CA ARG A 194 -23.90 6.43 -10.24
C ARG A 194 -23.70 5.14 -11.04
N LYS A 195 -23.27 4.04 -10.39
CA LYS A 195 -22.96 2.74 -11.03
C LYS A 195 -24.05 2.25 -11.98
N ASP A 196 -25.33 2.33 -11.57
CA ASP A 196 -26.45 1.82 -12.35
C ASP A 196 -26.74 2.71 -13.58
N MET A 197 -26.60 4.02 -13.41
CA MET A 197 -26.76 4.98 -14.51
C MET A 197 -25.64 4.84 -15.53
N LEU A 198 -24.38 4.72 -15.07
CA LEU A 198 -23.21 4.52 -15.94
C LEU A 198 -23.32 3.20 -16.72
N ALA A 199 -23.72 2.12 -16.05
CA ALA A 199 -23.95 0.83 -16.70
C ALA A 199 -25.06 0.92 -17.76
N ALA A 200 -26.14 1.68 -17.51
CA ALA A 200 -27.20 1.89 -18.49
C ALA A 200 -26.71 2.72 -19.69
N GLN A 201 -25.91 3.77 -19.46
CA GLN A 201 -25.32 4.58 -20.52
C GLN A 201 -24.35 3.76 -21.39
N CYS A 202 -23.46 2.97 -20.78
CA CYS A 202 -22.56 2.07 -21.51
C CYS A 202 -23.35 1.08 -22.39
N LYS A 203 -24.41 0.48 -21.85
CA LYS A 203 -25.30 -0.38 -22.66
C LYS A 203 -25.91 0.38 -23.83
N LYS A 204 -26.44 1.58 -23.61
CA LYS A 204 -27.06 2.39 -24.67
C LYS A 204 -26.06 2.68 -25.80
N ILE A 205 -24.81 3.02 -25.46
CA ILE A 205 -23.76 3.25 -26.45
C ILE A 205 -23.48 1.95 -27.22
N LEU A 206 -23.38 0.82 -26.52
CA LEU A 206 -23.10 -0.47 -27.13
C LEU A 206 -24.16 -0.89 -28.15
N TYR A 207 -25.45 -0.74 -27.79
CA TYR A 207 -26.57 -1.03 -28.67
C TYR A 207 -26.71 -0.04 -29.83
N SER A 208 -26.12 1.16 -29.72
CA SER A 208 -26.08 2.13 -30.81
C SER A 208 -25.00 1.86 -31.83
N LEU A 209 -23.88 1.28 -31.40
CA LEU A 209 -22.70 1.04 -32.25
C LEU A 209 -22.65 -0.36 -32.88
N LEU A 210 -23.28 -1.36 -32.25
CA LEU A 210 -23.17 -2.76 -32.65
C LEU A 210 -24.55 -3.39 -32.92
N PRO A 211 -24.63 -4.41 -33.79
CA PRO A 211 -25.85 -5.20 -33.99
C PRO A 211 -26.35 -5.80 -32.67
N THR A 212 -27.65 -5.89 -32.51
CA THR A 212 -28.32 -6.38 -31.28
C THR A 212 -27.77 -7.71 -30.77
N ARG A 213 -27.53 -8.68 -31.65
CA ARG A 213 -26.97 -10.00 -31.28
C ARG A 213 -25.60 -9.90 -30.61
N VAL A 214 -24.71 -9.05 -31.13
CA VAL A 214 -23.37 -8.84 -30.58
C VAL A 214 -23.44 -8.06 -29.26
N SER A 215 -24.30 -7.05 -29.20
CA SER A 215 -24.53 -6.27 -27.98
C SER A 215 -25.06 -7.12 -26.83
N ASP A 216 -26.01 -8.04 -27.11
CA ASP A 216 -26.55 -8.96 -26.11
C ASP A 216 -25.47 -9.89 -25.55
N LEU A 217 -24.65 -10.49 -26.44
CA LEU A 217 -23.53 -11.33 -26.03
C LEU A 217 -22.53 -10.57 -25.16
N LEU A 218 -22.11 -9.38 -25.60
CA LEU A 218 -21.16 -8.55 -24.85
C LEU A 218 -21.70 -8.15 -23.48
N VAL A 219 -22.97 -7.75 -23.37
CA VAL A 219 -23.62 -7.42 -22.10
C VAL A 219 -23.71 -8.64 -21.18
N GLN A 220 -24.01 -9.81 -21.75
CA GLN A 220 -24.08 -11.06 -20.98
C GLN A 220 -22.71 -11.47 -20.45
N GLU A 221 -21.68 -11.45 -21.29
CA GLU A 221 -20.30 -11.78 -20.87
C GLU A 221 -19.73 -10.74 -19.90
N ALA A 222 -19.96 -9.45 -20.10
CA ALA A 222 -19.56 -8.40 -19.16
C ALA A 222 -20.23 -8.59 -17.78
N ARG A 223 -21.52 -8.97 -17.75
CA ARG A 223 -22.23 -9.27 -16.49
C ARG A 223 -21.66 -10.53 -15.81
N ARG A 224 -21.30 -11.54 -16.59
CA ARG A 224 -20.68 -12.77 -16.10
C ARG A 224 -19.30 -12.47 -15.52
N ALA A 225 -18.44 -11.76 -16.26
CA ALA A 225 -17.11 -11.33 -15.81
C ALA A 225 -17.21 -10.51 -14.52
N TYR A 226 -18.11 -9.53 -14.47
CA TYR A 226 -18.34 -8.72 -13.27
C TYR A 226 -18.73 -9.56 -12.05
N ARG A 227 -19.59 -10.56 -12.22
CA ARG A 227 -20.02 -11.45 -11.13
C ARG A 227 -18.84 -12.28 -10.60
N ILE A 228 -18.06 -12.85 -11.50
CA ILE A 228 -16.87 -13.64 -11.15
C ILE A 228 -15.84 -12.76 -10.43
N MET A 229 -15.50 -11.61 -11.02
CA MET A 229 -14.52 -10.69 -10.44
C MET A 229 -14.96 -10.13 -9.08
N SER A 230 -16.23 -9.76 -8.94
CA SER A 230 -16.76 -9.25 -7.66
C SER A 230 -16.76 -10.34 -6.58
N GLY A 231 -17.10 -11.58 -6.92
CA GLY A 231 -17.02 -12.72 -6.00
C GLY A 231 -15.58 -13.02 -5.60
N TYR A 232 -14.67 -13.02 -6.57
CA TYR A 232 -13.25 -13.23 -6.36
C TYR A 232 -12.63 -12.20 -5.40
N ILE A 233 -12.85 -10.89 -5.64
CA ILE A 233 -12.32 -9.83 -4.77
C ILE A 233 -12.91 -9.93 -3.36
N THR A 234 -14.20 -10.20 -3.25
CA THR A 234 -14.82 -10.38 -1.93
C THR A 234 -14.19 -11.56 -1.18
N GLY A 235 -14.00 -12.70 -1.85
CA GLY A 235 -13.31 -13.86 -1.29
C GLY A 235 -11.87 -13.57 -0.91
N SER A 236 -11.11 -12.91 -1.80
CA SER A 236 -9.72 -12.54 -1.56
C SER A 236 -9.56 -11.61 -0.34
N LEU A 237 -10.41 -10.60 -0.19
CA LEU A 237 -10.39 -9.71 0.97
C LEU A 237 -10.66 -10.46 2.29
N ILE A 238 -11.64 -11.38 2.29
CA ILE A 238 -11.94 -12.19 3.48
C ILE A 238 -10.77 -13.12 3.82
N VAL A 239 -10.23 -13.80 2.83
CA VAL A 239 -9.07 -14.70 3.02
C VAL A 239 -7.84 -13.94 3.50
N SER A 240 -7.55 -12.78 2.91
CA SER A 240 -6.44 -11.92 3.32
C SER A 240 -6.56 -11.44 4.76
N PHE A 241 -7.76 -11.09 5.18
CA PHE A 241 -8.04 -10.71 6.57
C PHE A 241 -7.83 -11.87 7.54
N ILE A 242 -8.32 -13.07 7.19
CA ILE A 242 -8.14 -14.28 8.00
C ILE A 242 -6.65 -14.64 8.10
N ILE A 243 -5.92 -14.63 6.99
CA ILE A 243 -4.48 -14.93 6.96
C ILE A 243 -3.70 -13.91 7.79
N GLY A 244 -4.02 -12.61 7.69
CA GLY A 244 -3.41 -11.58 8.51
C GLY A 244 -3.59 -11.83 10.01
N ILE A 245 -4.81 -12.18 10.45
CA ILE A 245 -5.08 -12.51 11.84
C ILE A 245 -4.33 -13.79 12.29
N VAL A 246 -4.39 -14.86 11.50
CA VAL A 246 -3.70 -16.12 11.83
C VAL A 246 -2.20 -15.89 11.91
N CYS A 247 -1.62 -15.14 10.98
CA CYS A 247 -0.22 -14.78 10.98
C CYS A 247 0.16 -13.95 12.23
N LEU A 248 -0.68 -12.97 12.60
CA LEU A 248 -0.47 -12.16 13.79
C LEU A 248 -0.44 -13.02 15.07
N ILE A 249 -1.40 -13.93 15.19
CA ILE A 249 -1.47 -14.86 16.34
C ILE A 249 -0.22 -15.76 16.35
N TYR A 250 0.15 -16.34 15.20
CA TYR A 250 1.29 -17.23 15.08
C TYR A 250 2.61 -16.52 15.43
N CYS A 251 2.86 -15.34 14.87
CA CYS A 251 4.06 -14.56 15.15
C CYS A 251 4.18 -14.16 16.62
N ASN A 252 3.06 -13.83 17.29
CA ASN A 252 3.03 -13.56 18.72
C ASN A 252 3.32 -14.82 19.54
N LEU A 253 2.78 -15.99 19.15
CA LEU A 253 2.97 -17.25 19.86
C LEU A 253 4.43 -17.74 19.81
N VAL A 254 5.08 -17.55 18.65
CA VAL A 254 6.49 -17.93 18.44
C VAL A 254 7.45 -16.82 18.91
N HIS A 255 6.93 -15.69 19.41
CA HIS A 255 7.73 -14.53 19.87
C HIS A 255 8.65 -13.96 18.78
N LEU A 256 8.17 -13.93 17.51
CA LEU A 256 8.91 -13.30 16.43
C LEU A 256 8.95 -11.76 16.62
N PRO A 257 10.07 -11.12 16.24
CA PRO A 257 10.12 -9.66 16.25
C PRO A 257 9.12 -9.07 15.24
N TYR A 258 8.55 -7.92 15.57
CA TYR A 258 7.63 -7.15 14.70
C TYR A 258 6.41 -7.92 14.17
N PRO A 259 5.63 -8.61 15.01
CA PRO A 259 4.55 -9.51 14.58
C PRO A 259 3.45 -8.80 13.79
N ALA A 260 3.12 -7.54 14.14
CA ALA A 260 2.10 -6.79 13.42
C ALA A 260 2.59 -6.30 12.04
N LEU A 261 3.87 -5.99 11.89
CA LEU A 261 4.47 -5.65 10.60
C LEU A 261 4.39 -6.84 9.65
N ILE A 262 4.86 -8.00 10.08
CA ILE A 262 4.86 -9.24 9.30
C ILE A 262 3.42 -9.61 8.91
N ALA A 263 2.51 -9.65 9.87
CA ALA A 263 1.11 -10.01 9.64
C ALA A 263 0.40 -9.03 8.68
N THR A 264 0.71 -7.74 8.76
CA THR A 264 0.13 -6.73 7.86
C THR A 264 0.68 -6.88 6.45
N ILE A 265 1.98 -7.06 6.28
CA ILE A 265 2.59 -7.27 4.96
C ILE A 265 1.99 -8.51 4.31
N ILE A 266 1.95 -9.65 5.02
CA ILE A 266 1.38 -10.90 4.51
C ILE A 266 -0.11 -10.73 4.20
N GLY A 267 -0.88 -10.12 5.10
CA GLY A 267 -2.31 -9.90 4.90
C GLY A 267 -2.63 -9.00 3.73
N VAL A 268 -1.93 -7.87 3.59
CA VAL A 268 -2.16 -6.91 2.50
C VAL A 268 -1.69 -7.47 1.15
N THR A 269 -0.52 -8.09 1.10
CA THR A 269 0.00 -8.67 -0.15
C THR A 269 -0.82 -9.84 -0.64
N ASN A 270 -1.49 -10.59 0.27
CA ASN A 270 -2.36 -11.71 -0.07
C ASN A 270 -3.68 -11.29 -0.74
N VAL A 271 -4.04 -9.99 -0.73
CA VAL A 271 -5.18 -9.48 -1.52
C VAL A 271 -4.99 -9.78 -3.00
N ILE A 272 -3.75 -9.78 -3.48
CA ILE A 272 -3.39 -10.23 -4.83
C ILE A 272 -2.87 -11.66 -4.70
N PRO A 273 -3.60 -12.68 -5.21
CA PRO A 273 -3.18 -14.08 -5.12
C PRO A 273 -1.82 -14.30 -5.76
N PHE A 274 -1.08 -15.23 -5.22
CA PHE A 274 0.31 -15.57 -5.55
C PHE A 274 1.35 -14.57 -5.05
N PHE A 275 1.07 -13.27 -4.95
CA PHE A 275 2.04 -12.30 -4.45
C PHE A 275 2.23 -12.37 -2.93
N GLY A 276 1.18 -12.69 -2.17
CA GLY A 276 1.24 -12.80 -0.71
C GLY A 276 2.35 -13.74 -0.21
N PRO A 277 2.36 -15.02 -0.62
CA PRO A 277 3.38 -15.96 -0.20
C PRO A 277 4.80 -15.61 -0.66
N PHE A 278 4.96 -14.99 -1.84
CA PHE A 278 6.27 -14.62 -2.38
C PHE A 278 6.88 -13.37 -1.75
N ILE A 279 6.04 -12.42 -1.31
CA ILE A 279 6.51 -11.17 -0.69
C ILE A 279 6.60 -11.34 0.83
N GLY A 280 5.78 -12.23 1.41
CA GLY A 280 5.69 -12.43 2.86
C GLY A 280 6.62 -13.50 3.42
N ALA A 281 7.27 -14.30 2.57
CA ALA A 281 8.29 -15.28 2.95
C ALA A 281 9.68 -14.67 2.90
#